data_4f3cef9689319cae06dea120e8bc1e08
#
_entry.id   4f3cef9689319cae06dea120e8bc1e08
#
_cell.length_a   1.000
_cell.length_b   1.000
_cell.length_c   1.000
_cell.angle_alpha   90.00
_cell.angle_beta   90.00
_cell.angle_gamma   90.00
#
_symmetry.space_group_name_H-M   'P 1'
#
loop_
_entity.id
_entity.type
_entity.pdbx_description
1 polymer ?
#
loop_
_entity_poly.entity_id
_entity_poly.type
_entity_poly.pdbx_seq_one_letter_code
_entity_poly.pdbx_strand_id
1 'polypeptide(L)'
;GVGKHVGALWRDRARALWPKGQKFPAEGLFSLSLADQPAAVVGYLQAEATAANYGFLNRLLLAELMRLRLRELFGELAAPLVYDLPHNITLPVEGAARRWIARKGACPAEVEQPVIIPGSMGASSFLLVGRGSPRLHNSASHGAGRATSRFDMGRHGREDRDLGLEGVDCITLREERRIEEAPAAYKPIGPVIACQVEAGLVDVVARLRPLMTFKA
;
A
#
# COMPACT_ATOMS: atom_id res chain seq x y z
N GLY A 1 5.48 11.91 6.09
CA GLY A 1 4.10 11.68 6.50
C GLY A 1 3.99 11.02 7.87
N VAL A 2 2.79 11.03 8.44
CA VAL A 2 2.50 10.56 9.82
C VAL A 2 3.03 9.15 10.08
N GLY A 3 2.76 8.18 9.20
CA GLY A 3 3.21 6.80 9.39
C GLY A 3 4.74 6.65 9.47
N LYS A 4 5.50 7.43 8.68
CA LYS A 4 6.96 7.46 8.77
C LYS A 4 7.43 7.99 10.13
N HIS A 5 6.77 9.03 10.64
CA HIS A 5 7.11 9.62 11.94
C HIS A 5 6.82 8.64 13.08
N VAL A 6 5.64 8.02 13.10
CA VAL A 6 5.27 6.99 14.08
C VAL A 6 6.25 5.81 14.04
N GLY A 7 6.61 5.31 12.85
CA GLY A 7 7.57 4.23 12.70
C GLY A 7 8.96 4.59 13.24
N ALA A 8 9.45 5.80 12.99
CA ALA A 8 10.73 6.27 13.52
C ALA A 8 10.72 6.37 15.04
N LEU A 9 9.67 6.99 15.61
CA LEU A 9 9.49 7.12 17.07
C LEU A 9 9.50 5.77 17.79
N TRP A 10 8.75 4.81 17.25
CA TRP A 10 8.65 3.49 17.88
C TRP A 10 9.88 2.63 17.68
N ARG A 11 10.60 2.77 16.56
CA ARG A 11 11.92 2.16 16.40
C ARG A 11 12.89 2.66 17.49
N ASP A 12 12.93 3.96 17.73
CA ASP A 12 13.83 4.55 18.72
C ASP A 12 13.41 4.15 20.14
N ARG A 13 12.12 4.03 20.42
CA ARG A 13 11.60 3.48 21.69
C ARG A 13 11.97 2.01 21.86
N ALA A 14 11.78 1.17 20.84
CA ALA A 14 12.17 -0.25 20.89
C ALA A 14 13.66 -0.42 21.12
N ARG A 15 14.49 0.42 20.49
CA ARG A 15 15.93 0.48 20.75
C ARG A 15 16.25 0.84 22.19
N ALA A 16 15.58 1.83 22.75
CA ALA A 16 15.77 2.26 24.16
C ALA A 16 15.35 1.19 25.18
N LEU A 17 14.35 0.37 24.82
CA LEU A 17 13.83 -0.74 25.62
C LEU A 17 14.56 -2.07 25.36
N TRP A 18 15.57 -2.08 24.47
CA TRP A 18 16.34 -3.28 24.20
C TRP A 18 17.02 -3.81 25.44
N PRO A 19 17.00 -5.15 25.68
CA PRO A 19 17.54 -5.71 26.91
C PRO A 19 19.01 -5.35 27.12
N LYS A 20 19.36 -4.89 28.32
CA LYS A 20 20.73 -4.55 28.69
C LYS A 20 21.63 -5.77 28.56
N GLY A 21 22.80 -5.61 27.96
CA GLY A 21 23.76 -6.69 27.75
C GLY A 21 23.52 -7.53 26.50
N GLN A 22 22.39 -7.40 25.82
CA GLN A 22 22.19 -8.06 24.54
C GLN A 22 22.79 -7.23 23.40
N LYS A 23 23.45 -7.91 22.44
CA LYS A 23 23.97 -7.27 21.23
C LYS A 23 22.81 -6.71 20.39
N PHE A 24 22.98 -5.52 19.85
CA PHE A 24 22.00 -4.95 18.92
C PHE A 24 21.90 -5.79 17.64
N PRO A 25 20.68 -5.93 17.07
CA PRO A 25 20.51 -6.62 15.79
C PRO A 25 21.30 -5.92 14.69
N ALA A 26 21.99 -6.71 13.85
CA ALA A 26 22.89 -6.20 12.81
C ALA A 26 22.17 -5.26 11.81
N GLU A 27 20.92 -5.59 11.49
CA GLU A 27 20.07 -4.83 10.56
C GLU A 27 19.38 -3.63 11.22
N GLY A 28 19.61 -3.38 12.53
CA GLY A 28 18.95 -2.31 13.28
C GLY A 28 17.43 -2.49 13.43
N LEU A 29 16.95 -3.73 13.30
CA LEU A 29 15.54 -4.08 13.47
C LEU A 29 15.28 -4.45 14.94
N PHE A 30 14.77 -3.50 15.70
CA PHE A 30 14.42 -3.68 17.10
C PHE A 30 12.99 -4.17 17.22
N SER A 31 12.77 -5.20 18.06
CA SER A 31 11.45 -5.73 18.38
C SER A 31 11.07 -5.41 19.83
N LEU A 32 9.77 -5.38 20.08
CA LEU A 32 9.20 -5.33 21.43
C LEU A 32 8.67 -6.72 21.79
N SER A 33 8.95 -7.15 23.01
CA SER A 33 8.44 -8.43 23.54
C SER A 33 7.06 -8.21 24.20
N LEU A 34 6.07 -8.97 23.76
CA LEU A 34 4.74 -8.92 24.38
C LEU A 34 4.77 -9.48 25.82
N ALA A 35 5.69 -10.40 26.13
CA ALA A 35 5.85 -10.97 27.48
C ALA A 35 6.49 -9.95 28.44
N ASP A 36 7.57 -9.28 27.99
CA ASP A 36 8.37 -8.42 28.86
C ASP A 36 7.94 -6.96 28.81
N GLN A 37 7.34 -6.51 27.72
CA GLN A 37 7.04 -5.10 27.45
C GLN A 37 5.60 -4.92 26.93
N PRO A 38 4.57 -5.52 27.58
CA PRO A 38 3.20 -5.52 27.04
C PRO A 38 2.64 -4.10 26.82
N ALA A 39 2.93 -3.16 27.72
CA ALA A 39 2.48 -1.78 27.60
C ALA A 39 3.09 -1.07 26.37
N ALA A 40 4.35 -1.34 26.07
CA ALA A 40 5.02 -0.77 24.90
C ALA A 40 4.43 -1.36 23.60
N VAL A 41 4.14 -2.66 23.55
CA VAL A 41 3.49 -3.30 22.41
C VAL A 41 2.11 -2.73 22.16
N VAL A 42 1.29 -2.59 23.20
CA VAL A 42 -0.05 -1.97 23.10
C VAL A 42 0.06 -0.52 22.60
N GLY A 43 0.97 0.28 23.17
CA GLY A 43 1.20 1.64 22.73
C GLY A 43 1.64 1.75 21.27
N TYR A 44 2.49 0.83 20.79
CA TYR A 44 2.86 0.74 19.38
C TYR A 44 1.65 0.45 18.48
N LEU A 45 0.87 -0.57 18.81
CA LEU A 45 -0.32 -0.96 18.03
C LEU A 45 -1.36 0.16 17.97
N GLN A 46 -1.57 0.91 19.08
CA GLN A 46 -2.45 2.07 19.10
C GLN A 46 -1.94 3.21 18.21
N ALA A 47 -0.64 3.49 18.27
CA ALA A 47 -0.03 4.53 17.45
C ALA A 47 -0.06 4.17 15.95
N GLU A 48 0.18 2.91 15.61
CA GLU A 48 0.06 2.41 14.24
C GLU A 48 -1.39 2.50 13.74
N ALA A 49 -2.37 2.07 14.53
CA ALA A 49 -3.79 2.18 14.20
C ALA A 49 -4.21 3.64 14.00
N THR A 50 -3.74 4.56 14.84
CA THR A 50 -3.97 6.00 14.68
C THR A 50 -3.40 6.53 13.36
N ALA A 51 -2.19 6.13 13.00
CA ALA A 51 -1.57 6.49 11.72
C ALA A 51 -2.32 5.90 10.52
N ALA A 52 -2.83 4.66 10.64
CA ALA A 52 -3.67 4.04 9.62
C ALA A 52 -4.99 4.79 9.44
N ASN A 53 -5.68 5.13 10.54
CA ASN A 53 -6.92 5.92 10.51
C ASN A 53 -6.71 7.31 9.90
N TYR A 54 -5.59 7.96 10.18
CA TYR A 54 -5.21 9.19 9.47
C TYR A 54 -5.09 8.95 7.96
N GLY A 55 -4.52 7.84 7.54
CA GLY A 55 -4.43 7.44 6.12
C GLY A 55 -5.80 7.25 5.47
N PHE A 56 -6.72 6.57 6.16
CA PHE A 56 -8.12 6.41 5.71
C PHE A 56 -8.81 7.76 5.54
N LEU A 57 -8.76 8.61 6.57
CA LEU A 57 -9.36 9.95 6.50
C LEU A 57 -8.77 10.79 5.37
N ASN A 58 -7.46 10.75 5.17
CA ASN A 58 -6.80 11.49 4.10
C ASN A 58 -7.28 11.05 2.71
N ARG A 59 -7.42 9.74 2.47
CA ARG A 59 -7.96 9.22 1.20
C ARG A 59 -9.41 9.59 0.99
N LEU A 60 -10.23 9.50 2.05
CA LEU A 60 -11.63 9.91 2.00
C LEU A 60 -11.78 11.38 1.63
N LEU A 61 -11.04 12.27 2.28
CA LEU A 61 -11.06 13.72 1.99
C LEU A 61 -10.60 14.02 0.57
N LEU A 62 -9.55 13.34 0.08
CA LEU A 62 -9.09 13.49 -1.30
C LEU A 62 -10.15 13.02 -2.29
N ALA A 63 -10.81 11.89 -2.04
CA ALA A 63 -11.89 11.38 -2.89
C ALA A 63 -13.07 12.37 -2.94
N GLU A 64 -13.46 12.97 -1.79
CA GLU A 64 -14.51 13.99 -1.73
C GLU A 64 -14.13 15.25 -2.51
N LEU A 65 -12.90 15.73 -2.39
CA LEU A 65 -12.41 16.87 -3.16
C LEU A 65 -12.42 16.57 -4.67
N MET A 66 -12.00 15.40 -5.09
CA MET A 66 -12.08 14.97 -6.49
C MET A 66 -13.53 14.91 -6.97
N ARG A 67 -14.43 14.33 -6.17
CA ARG A 67 -15.86 14.24 -6.49
C ARG A 67 -16.49 15.63 -6.66
N LEU A 68 -16.16 16.57 -5.79
CA LEU A 68 -16.63 17.96 -5.91
C LEU A 68 -16.16 18.61 -7.23
N ARG A 69 -14.88 18.45 -7.57
CA ARG A 69 -14.32 18.99 -8.83
C ARG A 69 -14.90 18.32 -10.07
N LEU A 70 -15.12 17.03 -10.04
CA LEU A 70 -15.75 16.31 -11.15
C LEU A 70 -17.22 16.76 -11.36
N ARG A 71 -17.95 17.06 -10.29
CA ARG A 71 -19.30 17.63 -10.37
C ARG A 71 -19.34 19.01 -11.03
N GLU A 72 -18.34 19.85 -10.80
CA GLU A 72 -18.22 21.15 -11.48
C GLU A 72 -18.08 20.99 -13.00
N LEU A 73 -17.43 19.89 -13.46
CA LEU A 73 -17.18 19.62 -14.87
C LEU A 73 -18.31 18.86 -15.55
N PHE A 74 -18.92 17.91 -14.88
CA PHE A 74 -19.85 16.94 -15.47
C PHE A 74 -21.28 17.04 -14.93
N GLY A 75 -21.55 17.96 -14.00
CA GLY A 75 -22.86 18.08 -13.33
C GLY A 75 -23.08 16.97 -12.30
N GLU A 76 -24.28 16.40 -12.27
CA GLU A 76 -24.59 15.32 -11.33
C GLU A 76 -23.74 14.08 -11.60
N LEU A 77 -22.97 13.68 -10.59
CA LEU A 77 -22.09 12.52 -10.63
C LEU A 77 -22.34 11.60 -9.44
N ALA A 78 -22.90 10.43 -9.67
CA ALA A 78 -23.01 9.38 -8.69
C ALA A 78 -21.65 8.67 -8.55
N ALA A 79 -20.90 8.98 -7.51
CA ALA A 79 -19.60 8.36 -7.21
C ALA A 79 -19.54 7.96 -5.73
N PRO A 80 -20.30 6.92 -5.31
CA PRO A 80 -20.23 6.43 -3.95
C PRO A 80 -18.88 5.80 -3.65
N LEU A 81 -18.42 5.87 -2.40
CA LEU A 81 -17.28 5.08 -1.96
C LEU A 81 -17.69 3.60 -1.92
N VAL A 82 -17.07 2.80 -2.77
CA VAL A 82 -17.33 1.35 -2.81
C VAL A 82 -16.47 0.62 -1.78
N TYR A 83 -15.18 0.93 -1.73
CA TYR A 83 -14.25 0.26 -0.82
C TYR A 83 -12.96 1.08 -0.62
N ASP A 84 -12.36 0.98 0.57
CA ASP A 84 -11.03 1.50 0.89
C ASP A 84 -10.17 0.39 1.53
N LEU A 85 -9.06 0.04 0.90
CA LEU A 85 -8.25 -1.11 1.27
C LEU A 85 -6.87 -0.68 1.78
N PRO A 86 -6.54 -0.96 3.06
CA PRO A 86 -5.20 -0.69 3.59
C PRO A 86 -4.21 -1.77 3.15
N HIS A 87 -2.95 -1.37 2.92
CA HIS A 87 -1.85 -2.26 2.57
C HIS A 87 -0.62 -2.11 3.47
N ASN A 88 -0.70 -1.22 4.46
CA ASN A 88 0.27 -1.03 5.54
C ASN A 88 -0.52 -0.93 6.84
N ILE A 89 -0.78 -2.07 7.46
CA ILE A 89 -1.62 -2.16 8.65
C ILE A 89 -1.34 -3.45 9.42
N THR A 90 -1.40 -3.36 10.73
CA THR A 90 -1.40 -4.52 11.63
C THR A 90 -2.81 -4.73 12.19
N LEU A 91 -3.40 -5.88 11.89
CA LEU A 91 -4.75 -6.23 12.33
C LEU A 91 -4.71 -7.42 13.28
N PRO A 92 -5.58 -7.45 14.32
CA PRO A 92 -5.70 -8.63 15.17
C PRO A 92 -6.24 -9.81 14.37
N VAL A 93 -5.83 -11.01 14.75
CA VAL A 93 -6.40 -12.25 14.20
C VAL A 93 -7.66 -12.58 14.99
N GLU A 94 -8.79 -12.68 14.30
CA GLU A 94 -10.06 -13.03 14.92
C GLU A 94 -9.99 -14.41 15.58
N GLY A 95 -10.56 -14.54 16.77
CA GLY A 95 -10.55 -15.79 17.55
C GLY A 95 -9.20 -16.20 18.15
N ALA A 96 -8.13 -15.42 17.93
CA ALA A 96 -6.80 -15.72 18.45
C ALA A 96 -6.28 -14.59 19.34
N ALA A 97 -6.40 -14.75 20.64
CA ALA A 97 -5.89 -13.79 21.62
C ALA A 97 -4.40 -13.49 21.40
N ARG A 98 -4.02 -12.21 21.42
CA ARG A 98 -2.64 -11.74 21.32
C ARG A 98 -1.91 -12.13 20.02
N ARG A 99 -2.64 -12.30 18.92
CA ARG A 99 -2.07 -12.51 17.58
C ARG A 99 -2.46 -11.39 16.64
N TRP A 100 -1.51 -10.92 15.85
CA TRP A 100 -1.71 -9.87 14.85
C TRP A 100 -1.04 -10.27 13.54
N ILE A 101 -1.59 -9.81 12.44
CA ILE A 101 -0.99 -9.92 11.11
C ILE A 101 -0.57 -8.52 10.67
N ALA A 102 0.74 -8.30 10.56
CA ALA A 102 1.29 -7.09 9.97
C ALA A 102 1.39 -7.26 8.45
N ARG A 103 0.76 -6.35 7.70
CA ARG A 103 0.80 -6.33 6.23
C ARG A 103 1.53 -5.10 5.75
N LYS A 104 2.47 -5.29 4.82
CA LYS A 104 3.16 -4.24 4.09
C LYS A 104 3.36 -4.67 2.65
N GLY A 105 2.75 -3.94 1.70
CA GLY A 105 2.70 -4.37 0.30
C GLY A 105 1.80 -5.58 0.06
N ALA A 106 1.00 -5.93 1.04
CA ALA A 106 -0.08 -6.92 0.99
C ALA A 106 -1.34 -6.32 1.62
N CYS A 107 -2.49 -6.79 1.23
CA CYS A 107 -3.79 -6.38 1.75
C CYS A 107 -4.60 -7.59 2.21
N PRO A 108 -5.59 -7.40 3.09
CA PRO A 108 -6.56 -8.43 3.41
C PRO A 108 -7.29 -8.93 2.15
N ALA A 109 -7.55 -10.23 2.09
CA ALA A 109 -8.27 -10.90 1.01
C ALA A 109 -9.08 -12.07 1.58
N GLU A 110 -9.97 -11.74 2.53
CA GLU A 110 -10.92 -12.69 3.11
C GLU A 110 -11.90 -13.17 2.03
N VAL A 111 -12.65 -14.21 2.33
CA VAL A 111 -13.68 -14.71 1.41
C VAL A 111 -14.66 -13.58 1.05
N GLU A 112 -14.90 -13.40 -0.25
CA GLU A 112 -15.80 -12.38 -0.82
C GLU A 112 -15.38 -10.91 -0.56
N GLN A 113 -14.23 -10.67 0.06
CA GLN A 113 -13.73 -9.34 0.30
C GLN A 113 -13.26 -8.67 -1.00
N PRO A 114 -13.68 -7.42 -1.31
CA PRO A 114 -13.11 -6.67 -2.42
C PRO A 114 -11.61 -6.45 -2.24
N VAL A 115 -10.84 -6.68 -3.31
CA VAL A 115 -9.39 -6.47 -3.35
C VAL A 115 -9.07 -5.57 -4.53
N ILE A 116 -8.30 -4.52 -4.29
CA ILE A 116 -7.86 -3.57 -5.30
C ILE A 116 -6.36 -3.69 -5.47
N ILE A 117 -5.91 -4.01 -6.68
CA ILE A 117 -4.49 -4.04 -7.01
C ILE A 117 -4.24 -2.94 -8.04
N PRO A 118 -3.72 -1.78 -7.59
CA PRO A 118 -3.41 -0.68 -8.50
C PRO A 118 -2.24 -1.03 -9.40
N GLY A 119 -2.37 -0.68 -10.68
CA GLY A 119 -1.26 -0.62 -11.60
C GLY A 119 -0.35 0.58 -11.33
N SER A 120 0.76 0.66 -12.04
CA SER A 120 1.54 1.90 -12.17
C SER A 120 0.79 2.91 -13.05
N MET A 121 1.34 4.11 -13.23
CA MET A 121 0.66 5.20 -13.97
C MET A 121 0.14 4.79 -15.35
N GLY A 122 0.85 3.93 -16.10
CA GLY A 122 0.46 3.45 -17.42
C GLY A 122 -0.02 1.99 -17.45
N ALA A 123 0.00 1.28 -16.31
CA ALA A 123 -0.42 -0.11 -16.24
C ALA A 123 -1.85 -0.24 -15.72
N SER A 124 -2.56 -1.29 -16.14
CA SER A 124 -3.91 -1.57 -15.68
C SER A 124 -3.97 -1.82 -14.18
N SER A 125 -5.03 -1.33 -13.54
CA SER A 125 -5.44 -1.72 -12.19
C SER A 125 -6.46 -2.85 -12.25
N PHE A 126 -6.59 -3.59 -11.16
CA PHE A 126 -7.51 -4.72 -11.09
C PHE A 126 -8.42 -4.61 -9.87
N LEU A 127 -9.69 -4.87 -10.10
CA LEU A 127 -10.66 -5.16 -9.06
C LEU A 127 -10.82 -6.67 -8.98
N LEU A 128 -10.66 -7.22 -7.80
CA LEU A 128 -10.70 -8.64 -7.54
C LEU A 128 -11.57 -8.91 -6.31
N VAL A 129 -11.84 -10.18 -6.07
CA VAL A 129 -12.49 -10.64 -4.87
C VAL A 129 -11.60 -11.69 -4.19
N GLY A 130 -11.45 -11.60 -2.87
CA GLY A 130 -10.68 -12.53 -2.06
C GLY A 130 -11.36 -13.89 -1.97
N ARG A 131 -10.57 -14.96 -1.96
CA ARG A 131 -11.03 -16.34 -1.77
C ARG A 131 -10.78 -16.88 -0.36
N GLY A 132 -10.07 -16.10 0.47
CA GLY A 132 -9.61 -16.53 1.78
C GLY A 132 -8.60 -17.68 1.69
N SER A 133 -7.37 -17.45 2.09
CA SER A 133 -6.34 -18.48 2.14
C SER A 133 -5.65 -18.46 3.51
N PRO A 134 -6.06 -19.31 4.45
CA PRO A 134 -5.45 -19.36 5.79
C PRO A 134 -3.93 -19.59 5.75
N ARG A 135 -3.43 -20.34 4.75
CA ARG A 135 -1.99 -20.59 4.54
C ARG A 135 -1.22 -19.30 4.25
N LEU A 136 -1.86 -18.29 3.69
CA LEU A 136 -1.29 -16.99 3.36
C LEU A 136 -1.94 -15.86 4.17
N HIS A 137 -2.46 -16.20 5.34
CA HIS A 137 -3.10 -15.27 6.27
C HIS A 137 -4.18 -14.42 5.61
N ASN A 138 -4.99 -15.02 4.71
CA ASN A 138 -6.03 -14.35 3.95
C ASN A 138 -5.54 -13.02 3.37
N SER A 139 -4.44 -13.07 2.64
CA SER A 139 -3.77 -11.88 2.12
C SER A 139 -3.50 -12.00 0.63
N ALA A 140 -3.57 -10.89 -0.07
CA ALA A 140 -3.21 -10.75 -1.47
C ALA A 140 -2.11 -9.69 -1.64
N SER A 141 -1.37 -9.75 -2.74
CA SER A 141 -0.42 -8.70 -3.10
C SER A 141 -1.16 -7.38 -3.37
N HIS A 142 -0.58 -6.27 -2.96
CA HIS A 142 -1.14 -4.94 -3.20
C HIS A 142 -0.64 -4.32 -4.51
N GLY A 143 0.34 -4.90 -5.20
CA GLY A 143 0.88 -4.36 -6.46
C GLY A 143 2.05 -5.17 -6.99
N ALA A 144 2.62 -4.75 -8.12
CA ALA A 144 3.72 -5.45 -8.77
C ALA A 144 5.07 -5.26 -8.07
N GLY A 145 5.22 -4.22 -7.29
CA GLY A 145 6.51 -3.81 -6.73
C GLY A 145 7.42 -3.16 -7.77
N ARG A 146 8.43 -2.46 -7.29
CA ARG A 146 9.40 -1.77 -8.14
C ARG A 146 10.47 -2.73 -8.68
N ALA A 147 10.86 -2.55 -9.92
CA ALA A 147 12.03 -3.17 -10.53
C ALA A 147 13.27 -2.29 -10.37
N THR A 148 13.08 -0.96 -10.35
CA THR A 148 14.15 0.05 -10.29
C THR A 148 13.88 1.01 -9.14
N SER A 149 14.94 1.42 -8.42
CA SER A 149 14.81 2.38 -7.32
C SER A 149 14.42 3.78 -7.82
N ARG A 150 13.85 4.62 -6.94
CA ARG A 150 13.57 6.03 -7.28
C ARG A 150 14.83 6.77 -7.67
N PHE A 151 15.93 6.52 -6.96
CA PHE A 151 17.22 7.14 -7.22
C PHE A 151 17.74 6.79 -8.62
N ASP A 152 17.70 5.52 -9.02
CA ASP A 152 18.16 5.07 -10.33
C ASP A 152 17.27 5.60 -11.45
N MET A 153 15.94 5.65 -11.24
CA MET A 153 15.03 6.30 -12.19
C MET A 153 15.33 7.78 -12.34
N GLY A 154 15.59 8.50 -11.25
CA GLY A 154 15.94 9.92 -11.29
C GLY A 154 17.27 10.21 -12.02
N ARG A 155 18.25 9.29 -11.90
CA ARG A 155 19.56 9.40 -12.59
C ARG A 155 19.49 9.08 -14.08
N HIS A 156 18.74 8.05 -14.45
CA HIS A 156 18.79 7.48 -15.79
C HIS A 156 17.49 7.67 -16.59
N GLY A 157 16.40 8.07 -15.96
CA GLY A 157 15.09 8.23 -16.60
C GLY A 157 14.92 9.52 -17.43
N ARG A 158 15.95 10.39 -17.44
CA ARG A 158 15.96 11.61 -18.28
C ARG A 158 16.51 11.38 -19.69
N GLU A 159 17.14 10.24 -19.91
CA GLU A 159 17.62 9.84 -21.21
C GLU A 159 16.44 9.17 -21.94
N ASP A 160 16.02 9.67 -23.09
CA ASP A 160 14.99 9.22 -24.07
C ASP A 160 14.42 7.77 -23.91
N ARG A 161 14.05 7.40 -22.71
CA ARG A 161 13.45 6.09 -22.43
C ARG A 161 11.93 6.20 -22.53
N ASP A 162 11.35 5.22 -23.20
CA ASP A 162 9.92 4.99 -23.10
C ASP A 162 9.53 4.78 -21.64
N LEU A 163 8.84 5.78 -21.08
CA LEU A 163 8.36 5.74 -19.68
C LEU A 163 7.12 4.85 -19.53
N GLY A 164 6.56 4.31 -20.63
CA GLY A 164 5.34 3.50 -20.62
C GLY A 164 4.07 4.30 -20.32
N LEU A 165 4.05 5.57 -20.70
CA LEU A 165 2.90 6.49 -20.50
C LEU A 165 2.12 6.75 -21.79
N GLU A 166 2.34 5.96 -22.84
CA GLU A 166 1.63 6.10 -24.10
C GLU A 166 0.11 5.98 -23.89
N GLY A 167 -0.63 6.98 -24.36
CA GLY A 167 -2.09 7.04 -24.24
C GLY A 167 -2.61 7.30 -22.83
N VAL A 168 -1.77 7.77 -21.91
CA VAL A 168 -2.17 8.14 -20.54
C VAL A 168 -1.76 9.57 -20.23
N ASP A 169 -2.73 10.40 -19.89
CA ASP A 169 -2.48 11.77 -19.43
C ASP A 169 -1.87 11.77 -18.03
N CYS A 170 -0.65 12.27 -17.89
CA CYS A 170 0.02 12.40 -16.60
C CYS A 170 0.07 13.86 -16.18
N ILE A 171 -0.75 14.22 -15.20
CA ILE A 171 -0.80 15.55 -14.60
C ILE A 171 0.05 15.55 -13.33
N THR A 172 1.10 16.37 -13.32
CA THR A 172 1.97 16.52 -12.16
C THR A 172 2.48 17.95 -12.01
N LEU A 173 2.69 18.36 -10.77
CA LEU A 173 3.38 19.63 -10.45
C LEU A 173 4.91 19.44 -10.35
N ARG A 174 5.40 18.20 -10.45
CA ARG A 174 6.82 17.85 -10.29
C ARG A 174 7.22 16.82 -11.33
N GLU A 175 7.96 17.22 -12.32
CA GLU A 175 8.42 16.32 -13.38
C GLU A 175 9.25 15.14 -12.85
N GLU A 176 9.98 15.32 -11.74
CA GLU A 176 10.71 14.23 -11.09
C GLU A 176 9.77 13.09 -10.70
N ARG A 177 8.55 13.38 -10.28
CA ARG A 177 7.56 12.36 -9.90
C ARG A 177 7.07 11.56 -11.10
N ARG A 178 6.95 12.21 -12.24
CA ARG A 178 6.61 11.53 -13.50
C ARG A 178 7.66 10.48 -13.86
N ILE A 179 8.94 10.82 -13.70
CA ILE A 179 10.07 9.93 -13.98
C ILE A 179 10.19 8.84 -12.92
N GLU A 180 10.22 9.23 -11.64
CA GLU A 180 10.41 8.30 -10.52
C GLU A 180 9.32 7.24 -10.44
N GLU A 181 8.08 7.58 -10.79
CA GLU A 181 6.90 6.72 -10.66
C GLU A 181 6.41 6.19 -12.03
N ALA A 182 7.22 6.37 -13.08
CA ALA A 182 6.90 5.85 -14.41
C ALA A 182 6.63 4.34 -14.41
N PRO A 183 5.79 3.82 -15.31
CA PRO A 183 5.57 2.39 -15.48
C PRO A 183 6.86 1.58 -15.62
N ALA A 184 7.85 2.10 -16.31
CA ALA A 184 9.17 1.47 -16.50
C ALA A 184 9.93 1.22 -15.17
N ALA A 185 9.55 1.87 -14.07
CA ALA A 185 10.13 1.64 -12.75
C ALA A 185 9.56 0.41 -12.04
N TYR A 186 8.50 -0.19 -12.56
CA TYR A 186 7.76 -1.27 -11.92
C TYR A 186 7.86 -2.59 -12.69
N LYS A 187 7.70 -3.69 -11.96
CA LYS A 187 7.53 -5.01 -12.58
C LYS A 187 6.19 -5.07 -13.33
N PRO A 188 6.08 -5.89 -14.39
CA PRO A 188 4.79 -6.12 -15.05
C PRO A 188 3.74 -6.64 -14.08
N ILE A 189 2.54 -6.04 -14.11
CA ILE A 189 1.44 -6.42 -13.20
C ILE A 189 0.78 -7.75 -13.58
N GLY A 190 0.75 -8.10 -14.86
CA GLY A 190 0.10 -9.31 -15.35
C GLY A 190 0.54 -10.60 -14.66
N PRO A 191 1.85 -10.90 -14.58
CA PRO A 191 2.37 -12.07 -13.87
C PRO A 191 1.99 -12.10 -12.38
N VAL A 192 1.92 -10.93 -11.72
CA VAL A 192 1.52 -10.84 -10.31
C VAL A 192 0.05 -11.24 -10.13
N ILE A 193 -0.82 -10.79 -11.02
CA ILE A 193 -2.24 -11.17 -11.00
C ILE A 193 -2.39 -12.67 -11.30
N ALA A 194 -1.74 -13.17 -12.37
CA ALA A 194 -1.81 -14.58 -12.74
C ALA A 194 -1.38 -15.50 -11.59
N CYS A 195 -0.25 -15.22 -10.96
CA CYS A 195 0.25 -16.00 -9.83
C CYS A 195 -0.74 -16.03 -8.66
N GLN A 196 -1.43 -14.92 -8.34
CA GLN A 196 -2.41 -14.87 -7.25
C GLN A 196 -3.69 -15.65 -7.59
N VAL A 197 -4.14 -15.61 -8.84
CA VAL A 197 -5.28 -16.42 -9.33
C VAL A 197 -4.93 -17.91 -9.30
N GLU A 198 -3.77 -18.29 -9.83
CA GLU A 198 -3.28 -19.69 -9.82
C GLU A 198 -3.11 -20.22 -8.40
N ALA A 199 -2.65 -19.39 -7.47
CA ALA A 199 -2.54 -19.74 -6.05
C ALA A 199 -3.89 -19.77 -5.31
N GLY A 200 -5.01 -19.44 -5.96
CA GLY A 200 -6.34 -19.46 -5.39
C GLY A 200 -6.55 -18.39 -4.31
N LEU A 201 -5.88 -17.24 -4.40
CA LEU A 201 -6.01 -16.15 -3.42
C LEU A 201 -7.16 -15.21 -3.76
N VAL A 202 -7.36 -14.97 -5.04
CA VAL A 202 -8.32 -13.98 -5.57
C VAL A 202 -8.92 -14.45 -6.88
N ASP A 203 -10.11 -13.94 -7.20
CA ASP A 203 -10.71 -13.99 -8.53
C ASP A 203 -10.75 -12.58 -9.13
N VAL A 204 -10.50 -12.48 -10.44
CA VAL A 204 -10.53 -11.19 -11.15
C VAL A 204 -11.98 -10.84 -11.51
N VAL A 205 -12.42 -9.66 -11.04
CA VAL A 205 -13.75 -9.11 -11.35
C VAL A 205 -13.65 -8.15 -12.54
N ALA A 206 -12.67 -7.23 -12.52
CA ALA A 206 -12.51 -6.26 -13.58
C ALA A 206 -11.04 -5.84 -13.75
N ARG A 207 -10.70 -5.51 -14.99
CA ARG A 207 -9.45 -4.84 -15.36
C ARG A 207 -9.75 -3.40 -15.79
N LEU A 208 -9.11 -2.45 -15.15
CA LEU A 208 -9.29 -1.01 -15.37
C LEU A 208 -8.08 -0.45 -16.10
N ARG A 209 -8.29 0.05 -17.31
CA ARG A 209 -7.23 0.71 -18.06
C ARG A 209 -7.08 2.16 -17.58
N PRO A 210 -5.86 2.65 -17.32
CA PRO A 210 -5.65 4.05 -16.97
C PRO A 210 -5.95 4.96 -18.18
N LEU A 211 -6.59 6.07 -17.92
CA LEU A 211 -6.81 7.16 -18.89
C LEU A 211 -6.00 8.37 -18.46
N MET A 212 -5.98 8.64 -17.17
CA MET A 212 -5.32 9.80 -16.58
C MET A 212 -4.73 9.44 -15.22
N THR A 213 -3.62 10.05 -14.87
CA THR A 213 -2.98 9.91 -13.56
C THR A 213 -2.58 11.26 -13.00
N PHE A 214 -2.69 11.40 -11.67
CA PHE A 214 -2.28 12.60 -10.94
C PHE A 214 -1.14 12.27 -10.01
N LYS A 215 -0.08 13.10 -10.02
CA LYS A 215 1.06 12.98 -9.11
C LYS A 215 1.42 14.32 -8.48
N ALA A 216 1.63 14.34 -7.16
CA ALA A 216 2.02 15.51 -6.39
C ALA A 216 3.42 15.36 -5.80
#